data_29b72b3a69d283c15b7c21023597b4f2
#
_entry.id   29b72b3a69d283c15b7c21023597b4f2
#
_cell.length_a   1.000
_cell.length_b   1.000
_cell.length_c   1.000
_cell.angle_alpha   90.00
_cell.angle_beta   90.00
_cell.angle_gamma   90.00
#
_symmetry.space_group_name_H-M   'P 1'
#
loop_
_entity.id
_entity.type
_entity.pdbx_description
1 polymer ?
#
loop_
_entity_poly.entity_id
_entity_poly.type
_entity_poly.pdbx_seq_one_letter_code
_entity_poly.pdbx_strand_id
1 'polypeptide(L)'
;MSHVTTSQEMTEKSKEYFEKIVELTKKEGITLALISGPYLLEERDQEVYNSIGQLAEKDGLLFWNTNTPARYREMALDFSTDYADHAHLNEAGSAKYTAYLGKWLSKNYSFPDRRGQKGYESWENQLMKSGE
;
A
#
# COMPACT_ATOMS: atom_id res chain seq x y z
N MET A 1 -12.52 -4.11 -12.56
CA MET A 1 -12.65 -2.91 -11.67
C MET A 1 -12.41 -1.57 -12.39
N SER A 2 -11.65 -1.51 -13.50
CA SER A 2 -11.45 -0.26 -14.27
C SER A 2 -12.71 0.40 -14.85
N HIS A 3 -13.85 -0.29 -14.84
CA HIS A 3 -15.16 0.21 -15.28
C HIS A 3 -15.97 0.89 -14.17
N VAL A 4 -15.57 0.73 -12.91
CA VAL A 4 -16.25 1.31 -11.75
C VAL A 4 -15.79 2.76 -11.60
N THR A 5 -16.67 3.70 -11.96
CA THR A 5 -16.41 5.14 -11.90
C THR A 5 -17.17 5.85 -10.77
N THR A 6 -18.12 5.16 -10.17
CA THR A 6 -18.87 5.64 -9.01
C THR A 6 -17.98 5.64 -7.77
N SER A 7 -18.32 6.46 -6.79
CA SER A 7 -17.63 6.52 -5.49
C SER A 7 -18.65 6.33 -4.37
N GLN A 8 -18.24 5.61 -3.34
CA GLN A 8 -19.01 5.45 -2.11
C GLN A 8 -18.34 6.27 -1.01
N GLU A 9 -19.06 7.17 -0.38
CA GLU A 9 -18.53 7.97 0.72
C GLU A 9 -18.06 7.09 1.89
N MET A 10 -16.97 7.50 2.50
CA MET A 10 -16.50 6.92 3.76
C MET A 10 -17.52 7.22 4.87
N THR A 11 -17.57 6.34 5.88
CA THR A 11 -18.34 6.66 7.08
C THR A 11 -17.78 7.91 7.76
N GLU A 12 -18.61 8.69 8.42
CA GLU A 12 -18.18 9.90 9.15
C GLU A 12 -17.02 9.61 10.11
N LYS A 13 -17.09 8.46 10.82
CA LYS A 13 -16.02 8.03 11.71
C LYS A 13 -14.69 7.77 10.97
N SER A 14 -14.75 7.10 9.83
CA SER A 14 -13.54 6.82 9.02
C SER A 14 -12.93 8.11 8.48
N LYS A 15 -13.77 9.05 8.04
CA LYS A 15 -13.35 10.35 7.56
C LYS A 15 -12.70 11.18 8.67
N GLU A 16 -13.31 11.22 9.86
CA GLU A 16 -12.74 11.90 11.03
C GLU A 16 -11.34 11.40 11.38
N TYR A 17 -11.13 10.07 11.39
CA TYR A 17 -9.80 9.51 11.67
C TYR A 17 -8.81 9.75 10.54
N PHE A 18 -9.25 9.72 9.30
CA PHE A 18 -8.42 10.07 8.15
C PHE A 18 -7.92 11.52 8.28
N GLU A 19 -8.81 12.47 8.54
CA GLU A 19 -8.47 13.88 8.74
C GLU A 19 -7.48 14.08 9.90
N LYS A 20 -7.68 13.39 11.04
CA LYS A 20 -6.74 13.42 12.18
C LYS A 20 -5.33 12.90 11.81
N ILE A 21 -5.25 11.84 11.00
CA ILE A 21 -3.95 11.32 10.51
C ILE A 21 -3.27 12.35 9.61
N VAL A 22 -4.03 12.95 8.69
CA VAL A 22 -3.53 13.98 7.79
C VAL A 22 -3.02 15.21 8.56
N GLU A 23 -3.79 15.68 9.54
CA GLU A 23 -3.39 16.81 10.38
C GLU A 23 -2.13 16.51 11.20
N LEU A 24 -2.09 15.33 11.83
CA LEU A 24 -0.93 14.89 12.63
C LEU A 24 0.33 14.83 11.78
N THR A 25 0.26 14.19 10.61
CA THR A 25 1.43 14.05 9.74
C THR A 25 1.90 15.40 9.20
N LYS A 26 0.99 16.28 8.83
CA LYS A 26 1.32 17.66 8.44
C LYS A 26 1.99 18.43 9.58
N LYS A 27 1.46 18.33 10.79
CA LYS A 27 2.03 18.99 11.99
C LYS A 27 3.44 18.52 12.32
N GLU A 28 3.67 17.21 12.21
CA GLU A 28 4.97 16.58 12.51
C GLU A 28 5.96 16.59 11.32
N GLY A 29 5.57 17.17 10.19
CA GLY A 29 6.43 17.21 8.98
C GLY A 29 6.68 15.83 8.37
N ILE A 30 5.76 14.88 8.54
CA ILE A 30 5.85 13.52 8.05
C ILE A 30 5.20 13.45 6.65
N THR A 31 5.92 12.87 5.69
CA THR A 31 5.34 12.59 4.37
C THR A 31 4.36 11.40 4.48
N LEU A 32 3.07 11.68 4.26
CA LEU A 32 2.03 10.66 4.23
C LEU A 32 1.79 10.16 2.80
N ALA A 33 1.91 8.85 2.60
CA ALA A 33 1.50 8.17 1.38
C ALA A 33 0.45 7.11 1.69
N LEU A 34 -0.66 7.13 0.96
CA LEU A 34 -1.72 6.14 1.07
C LEU A 34 -1.46 5.04 0.06
N ILE A 35 -1.45 3.79 0.52
CA ILE A 35 -1.18 2.64 -0.34
C ILE A 35 -2.24 1.58 -0.07
N SER A 36 -2.88 1.06 -1.13
CA SER A 36 -3.71 -0.14 -1.03
C SER A 36 -2.94 -1.37 -1.50
N GLY A 37 -2.83 -2.39 -0.66
CA GLY A 37 -2.28 -3.69 -1.05
C GLY A 37 -3.19 -4.45 -2.03
N PRO A 38 -2.67 -5.42 -2.81
CA PRO A 38 -3.47 -6.19 -3.74
C PRO A 38 -4.35 -7.23 -3.02
N TYR A 39 -5.62 -7.32 -3.40
CA TYR A 39 -6.56 -8.36 -3.03
C TYR A 39 -7.67 -8.49 -4.08
N LEU A 40 -8.54 -9.49 -3.96
CA LEU A 40 -9.64 -9.69 -4.90
C LEU A 40 -10.75 -8.67 -4.62
N LEU A 41 -10.64 -7.51 -5.27
CA LEU A 41 -11.56 -6.40 -5.14
C LEU A 41 -12.96 -6.73 -5.64
N GLU A 42 -13.97 -6.36 -4.85
CA GLU A 42 -15.34 -6.18 -5.29
C GLU A 42 -15.61 -4.77 -5.83
N GLU A 43 -16.73 -4.55 -6.51
CA GLU A 43 -17.09 -3.24 -7.05
C GLU A 43 -17.21 -2.18 -5.95
N ARG A 44 -17.78 -2.56 -4.82
CA ARG A 44 -17.91 -1.69 -3.64
C ARG A 44 -16.56 -1.23 -3.09
N ASP A 45 -15.56 -2.09 -3.09
CA ASP A 45 -14.22 -1.74 -2.64
C ASP A 45 -13.60 -0.69 -3.57
N GLN A 46 -13.81 -0.85 -4.89
CA GLN A 46 -13.35 0.13 -5.87
C GLN A 46 -14.05 1.47 -5.69
N GLU A 47 -15.34 1.51 -5.37
CA GLU A 47 -16.07 2.75 -5.08
C GLU A 47 -15.48 3.47 -3.85
N VAL A 48 -15.13 2.73 -2.79
CA VAL A 48 -14.46 3.29 -1.61
C VAL A 48 -13.07 3.82 -1.97
N TYR A 49 -12.29 3.08 -2.78
CA TYR A 49 -10.99 3.57 -3.23
C TYR A 49 -11.07 4.80 -4.12
N ASN A 50 -12.13 4.94 -4.93
CA ASN A 50 -12.39 6.15 -5.69
C ASN A 50 -12.60 7.36 -4.74
N SER A 51 -13.35 7.19 -3.65
CA SER A 51 -13.53 8.23 -2.63
C SER A 51 -12.22 8.57 -1.91
N ILE A 52 -11.42 7.56 -1.53
CA ILE A 52 -10.11 7.79 -0.91
C ILE A 52 -9.19 8.54 -1.88
N GLY A 53 -9.21 8.20 -3.16
CA GLY A 53 -8.45 8.91 -4.19
C GLY A 53 -8.83 10.38 -4.30
N GLN A 54 -10.13 10.70 -4.30
CA GLN A 54 -10.64 12.07 -4.34
C GLN A 54 -10.23 12.87 -3.09
N LEU A 55 -10.31 12.26 -1.90
CA LEU A 55 -9.87 12.90 -0.66
C LEU A 55 -8.34 13.13 -0.66
N ALA A 56 -7.58 12.15 -1.10
CA ALA A 56 -6.13 12.26 -1.21
C ALA A 56 -5.72 13.41 -2.15
N GLU A 57 -6.35 13.50 -3.31
CA GLU A 57 -6.13 14.57 -4.28
C GLU A 57 -6.44 15.94 -3.67
N LYS A 58 -7.58 16.08 -3.00
CA LYS A 58 -7.99 17.31 -2.31
C LYS A 58 -6.96 17.76 -1.27
N ASP A 59 -6.37 16.82 -0.53
CA ASP A 59 -5.39 17.11 0.52
C ASP A 59 -3.94 17.12 0.03
N GLY A 60 -3.71 16.96 -1.28
CA GLY A 60 -2.39 16.92 -1.89
C GLY A 60 -1.56 15.71 -1.47
N LEU A 61 -2.23 14.59 -1.14
CA LEU A 61 -1.60 13.34 -0.73
C LEU A 61 -1.44 12.39 -1.91
N LEU A 62 -0.42 11.56 -1.84
CA LEU A 62 -0.28 10.44 -2.75
C LEU A 62 -1.25 9.33 -2.34
N PHE A 63 -2.10 8.88 -3.26
CA PHE A 63 -2.80 7.61 -3.15
C PHE A 63 -2.33 6.65 -4.24
N TRP A 64 -1.67 5.57 -3.84
CA TRP A 64 -1.17 4.54 -4.74
C TRP A 64 -2.03 3.28 -4.64
N ASN A 65 -3.07 3.25 -5.48
CA ASN A 65 -3.94 2.07 -5.59
C ASN A 65 -3.23 1.00 -6.44
N THR A 66 -2.82 -0.11 -5.82
CA THR A 66 -2.20 -1.23 -6.53
C THR A 66 -3.21 -2.21 -7.13
N ASN A 67 -4.49 -2.03 -6.86
CA ASN A 67 -5.58 -2.87 -7.36
C ASN A 67 -6.08 -2.46 -8.75
N THR A 68 -5.17 -2.27 -9.68
CA THR A 68 -5.53 -2.00 -11.08
C THR A 68 -4.99 -3.09 -12.00
N PRO A 69 -5.64 -3.35 -13.17
CA PRO A 69 -5.16 -4.37 -14.10
C PRO A 69 -3.72 -4.13 -14.58
N ALA A 70 -3.30 -2.87 -14.69
CA ALA A 70 -1.93 -2.53 -15.07
C ALA A 70 -0.94 -2.94 -13.97
N ARG A 71 -1.23 -2.61 -12.71
CA ARG A 71 -0.38 -2.95 -11.56
C ARG A 71 -0.27 -4.46 -11.34
N TYR A 72 -1.38 -5.18 -11.48
CA TYR A 72 -1.36 -6.64 -11.42
C TYR A 72 -0.40 -7.26 -12.45
N ARG A 73 -0.41 -6.76 -13.68
CA ARG A 73 0.55 -7.20 -14.72
C ARG A 73 1.99 -6.84 -14.37
N GLU A 74 2.22 -5.63 -13.86
CA GLU A 74 3.56 -5.18 -13.44
C GLU A 74 4.12 -6.01 -12.27
N MET A 75 3.27 -6.42 -11.34
CA MET A 75 3.61 -7.31 -10.22
C MET A 75 3.73 -8.78 -10.64
N ALA A 76 3.22 -9.14 -11.82
CA ALA A 76 3.07 -10.53 -12.28
C ALA A 76 2.28 -11.39 -11.27
N LEU A 77 1.24 -10.82 -10.65
CA LEU A 77 0.35 -11.55 -9.75
C LEU A 77 -0.63 -12.44 -10.52
N ASP A 78 -0.76 -13.68 -10.05
CA ASP A 78 -1.69 -14.67 -10.55
C ASP A 78 -2.68 -15.05 -9.45
N PHE A 79 -3.97 -14.88 -9.72
CA PHE A 79 -5.03 -15.16 -8.76
C PHE A 79 -5.12 -16.63 -8.33
N SER A 80 -4.63 -17.56 -9.16
CA SER A 80 -4.67 -18.99 -8.88
C SER A 80 -3.54 -19.48 -8.01
N THR A 81 -2.41 -18.76 -7.95
CA THR A 81 -1.17 -19.23 -7.32
C THR A 81 -0.62 -18.32 -6.24
N ASP A 82 -1.00 -17.02 -6.24
CA ASP A 82 -0.36 -16.02 -5.39
C ASP A 82 -1.23 -15.58 -4.18
N TYR A 83 -2.40 -16.18 -4.03
CA TYR A 83 -3.34 -15.87 -2.96
C TYR A 83 -3.57 -17.06 -2.02
N ALA A 84 -3.64 -16.77 -0.72
CA ALA A 84 -4.09 -17.73 0.29
C ALA A 84 -5.62 -17.81 0.34
N ASP A 85 -6.27 -16.67 0.17
CA ASP A 85 -7.71 -16.50 0.06
C ASP A 85 -8.04 -15.21 -0.72
N HIS A 86 -9.30 -14.78 -0.77
CA HIS A 86 -9.73 -13.59 -1.53
C HIS A 86 -9.13 -12.26 -1.02
N ALA A 87 -8.67 -12.20 0.21
CA ALA A 87 -8.17 -10.98 0.85
C ALA A 87 -6.67 -11.00 1.14
N HIS A 88 -6.01 -12.17 1.08
CA HIS A 88 -4.64 -12.33 1.52
C HIS A 88 -3.76 -12.95 0.43
N LEU A 89 -2.63 -12.33 0.19
CA LEU A 89 -1.55 -12.94 -0.58
C LEU A 89 -0.93 -14.10 0.22
N ASN A 90 -0.56 -15.15 -0.48
CA ASN A 90 0.30 -16.19 0.09
C ASN A 90 1.78 -15.74 0.05
N GLU A 91 2.70 -16.61 0.42
CA GLU A 91 4.15 -16.32 0.45
C GLU A 91 4.67 -15.86 -0.93
N ALA A 92 4.29 -16.56 -2.00
CA ALA A 92 4.71 -16.21 -3.37
C ALA A 92 4.19 -14.84 -3.81
N GLY A 93 2.90 -14.56 -3.58
CA GLY A 93 2.28 -13.29 -3.87
C GLY A 93 2.87 -12.14 -3.04
N SER A 94 3.11 -12.40 -1.74
CA SER A 94 3.73 -11.42 -0.85
C SER A 94 5.16 -11.07 -1.28
N ALA A 95 5.95 -12.03 -1.73
CA ALA A 95 7.29 -11.79 -2.26
C ALA A 95 7.25 -10.88 -3.49
N LYS A 96 6.34 -11.15 -4.44
CA LYS A 96 6.15 -10.34 -5.65
C LYS A 96 5.73 -8.90 -5.29
N TYR A 97 4.73 -8.77 -4.42
CA TYR A 97 4.24 -7.44 -4.00
C TYR A 97 5.31 -6.65 -3.25
N THR A 98 6.03 -7.28 -2.31
CA THR A 98 7.10 -6.62 -1.54
C THR A 98 8.23 -6.14 -2.44
N ALA A 99 8.64 -6.95 -3.42
CA ALA A 99 9.65 -6.54 -4.39
C ALA A 99 9.18 -5.35 -5.25
N TYR A 100 7.92 -5.36 -5.68
CA TYR A 100 7.32 -4.28 -6.46
C TYR A 100 7.20 -2.98 -5.64
N LEU A 101 6.69 -3.07 -4.41
CA LEU A 101 6.59 -1.94 -3.49
C LEU A 101 7.96 -1.35 -3.16
N GLY A 102 8.94 -2.20 -2.84
CA GLY A 102 10.30 -1.76 -2.53
C GLY A 102 10.96 -1.03 -3.71
N LYS A 103 10.77 -1.53 -4.93
CA LYS A 103 11.25 -0.86 -6.14
C LYS A 103 10.58 0.49 -6.37
N TRP A 104 9.28 0.57 -6.12
CA TRP A 104 8.54 1.83 -6.24
C TRP A 104 8.98 2.83 -5.19
N LEU A 105 9.10 2.42 -3.93
CA LEU A 105 9.55 3.27 -2.81
C LEU A 105 10.96 3.82 -3.08
N SER A 106 11.92 2.98 -3.45
CA SER A 106 13.30 3.41 -3.70
C SER A 106 13.44 4.33 -4.92
N LYS A 107 12.51 4.25 -5.88
CA LYS A 107 12.48 5.18 -7.02
C LYS A 107 11.94 6.57 -6.65
N ASN A 108 10.99 6.64 -5.72
CA ASN A 108 10.26 7.86 -5.40
C ASN A 108 10.73 8.55 -4.13
N TYR A 109 11.43 7.83 -3.25
CA TYR A 109 11.90 8.35 -1.97
C TYR A 109 13.36 7.98 -1.73
N SER A 110 14.08 8.87 -1.05
CA SER A 110 15.45 8.62 -0.62
C SER A 110 15.42 8.03 0.80
N PHE A 111 15.70 6.74 0.92
CA PHE A 111 15.85 6.08 2.21
C PHE A 111 17.34 5.87 2.50
N PRO A 112 17.83 6.25 3.70
CA PRO A 112 19.20 5.91 4.09
C PRO A 112 19.34 4.40 4.28
N ASP A 113 20.43 3.82 3.77
CA ASP A 113 20.76 2.43 4.07
C ASP A 113 21.18 2.31 5.54
N ARG A 114 20.44 1.52 6.31
CA ARG A 114 20.68 1.31 7.74
C ARG A 114 21.38 0.00 8.05
N ARG A 115 21.67 -0.83 7.06
CA ARG A 115 22.39 -2.09 7.24
C ARG A 115 23.79 -1.83 7.77
N GLY A 116 24.22 -2.61 8.76
CA GLY A 116 25.51 -2.43 9.43
C GLY A 116 25.61 -1.20 10.34
N GLN A 117 24.54 -0.43 10.53
CA GLN A 117 24.57 0.76 11.38
C GLN A 117 24.20 0.41 12.83
N LYS A 118 24.96 0.99 13.77
CA LYS A 118 24.68 0.84 15.21
C LYS A 118 23.24 1.26 15.54
N GLY A 119 22.53 0.42 16.27
CA GLY A 119 21.14 0.63 16.68
C GLY A 119 20.12 -0.05 15.76
N TYR A 120 20.57 -0.73 14.67
CA TYR A 120 19.71 -1.46 13.74
C TYR A 120 20.01 -2.97 13.71
N GLU A 121 20.82 -3.47 14.61
CA GLU A 121 21.28 -4.87 14.67
C GLU A 121 20.11 -5.87 14.83
N SER A 122 19.02 -5.45 15.45
CA SER A 122 17.83 -6.30 15.60
C SER A 122 17.20 -6.69 14.27
N TRP A 123 17.27 -5.84 13.24
CA TRP A 123 16.79 -6.11 11.90
C TRP A 123 17.69 -7.12 11.16
N GLU A 124 18.99 -6.98 11.31
CA GLU A 124 19.96 -7.92 10.71
C GLU A 124 19.83 -9.32 11.30
N ASN A 125 19.64 -9.41 12.63
CA ASN A 125 19.43 -10.68 13.30
C ASN A 125 18.12 -11.37 12.87
N GLN A 126 17.10 -10.64 12.45
CA GLN A 126 15.86 -11.21 11.92
C GLN A 126 16.06 -11.75 10.49
N LEU A 127 16.82 -11.04 9.64
CA LEU A 127 17.13 -11.49 8.29
C LEU A 127 17.93 -12.80 8.28
N MET A 128 18.85 -12.98 9.24
CA MET A 128 19.62 -14.23 9.38
C MET A 128 18.74 -15.41 9.81
N LYS A 129 17.67 -15.16 10.58
CA LYS A 129 16.74 -16.21 11.03
C LYS A 129 15.72 -16.62 9.98
N SER A 130 15.40 -15.76 9.02
CA SER A 130 14.46 -16.02 7.94
C SER A 130 15.13 -16.65 6.70
N GLY A 131 16.44 -16.81 6.70
CA GLY A 131 17.23 -17.43 5.63
C GLY A 131 17.60 -18.90 5.89
N GLU A 132 17.02 -19.54 6.92
CA GLU A 132 17.11 -21.00 7.18
C GLU A 132 15.82 -21.73 6.61
#